data_b220f6b7cba1888caab9a93fce5a3fe1
#
_entry.id   b220f6b7cba1888caab9a93fce5a3fe1
#
_cell.length_a   1.000
_cell.length_b   1.000
_cell.length_c   1.000
_cell.angle_alpha   90.00
_cell.angle_beta   90.00
_cell.angle_gamma   90.00
#
_symmetry.space_group_name_H-M   'P 1'
#
loop_
_entity.id
_entity.type
_entity.pdbx_description
1 polymer ?
#
loop_
_entity_poly.entity_id
_entity_poly.type
_entity_poly.pdbx_seq_one_letter_code
_entity_poly.pdbx_strand_id
1 'polypeptide(L)'
;MKLIFTFLLFPLLTATQPIINCKEVIKPYEDFQSPLAFEETVAALQKTLNSKGITIFATIEHHKAAEAVGESMSPATVLIVGNPKVGTALMQENPLLAIELPLKILIYEKEKTVNIRYEKISATAEKYNIKQNFGTAEKIDTAMQQLIKLSIGKLKN
;
A
#
# COMPACT_ATOMS: atom_id res chain seq x y z
N MET A 1 -0.33 -77.30 -25.52
CA MET A 1 0.49 -76.09 -25.40
C MET A 1 -0.40 -75.00 -24.84
N LYS A 2 -0.39 -74.78 -23.50
CA LYS A 2 -1.24 -73.78 -22.83
C LYS A 2 -0.39 -72.56 -22.52
N LEU A 3 -0.72 -71.43 -23.17
CA LEU A 3 -0.12 -70.13 -22.83
C LEU A 3 -0.79 -69.60 -21.58
N ILE A 4 -0.02 -69.38 -20.52
CA ILE A 4 -0.45 -68.70 -19.29
C ILE A 4 -0.13 -67.23 -19.50
N PHE A 5 -1.19 -66.40 -19.58
CA PHE A 5 -1.07 -64.93 -19.64
C PHE A 5 -1.03 -64.40 -18.20
N THR A 6 0.18 -64.04 -17.76
CA THR A 6 0.36 -63.43 -16.42
C THR A 6 0.05 -61.95 -16.52
N PHE A 7 -1.09 -61.53 -15.92
CA PHE A 7 -1.51 -60.14 -15.80
C PHE A 7 -0.69 -59.47 -14.67
N LEU A 8 0.30 -58.66 -15.06
CA LEU A 8 1.04 -57.82 -14.09
C LEU A 8 0.14 -56.66 -13.66
N LEU A 9 -0.36 -56.71 -12.42
CA LEU A 9 -1.08 -55.61 -11.78
C LEU A 9 -0.09 -54.57 -11.34
N PHE A 10 -0.01 -53.44 -12.09
CA PHE A 10 0.81 -52.29 -11.73
C PHE A 10 0.04 -51.46 -10.72
N PRO A 11 0.51 -51.20 -9.48
CA PRO A 11 -0.17 -50.36 -8.54
C PRO A 11 -0.09 -48.88 -9.02
N LEU A 12 -1.26 -48.27 -9.26
CA LEU A 12 -1.40 -46.87 -9.56
C LEU A 12 -1.05 -46.06 -8.30
N LEU A 13 0.20 -45.61 -8.23
CA LEU A 13 0.68 -44.74 -7.15
C LEU A 13 0.06 -43.35 -7.37
N THR A 14 -1.05 -43.07 -6.70
CA THR A 14 -1.65 -41.71 -6.66
C THR A 14 -0.73 -40.81 -5.85
N ALA A 15 0.12 -40.06 -6.53
CA ALA A 15 0.90 -39.00 -5.92
C ALA A 15 -0.06 -37.88 -5.52
N THR A 16 -0.45 -37.86 -4.25
CA THR A 16 -1.08 -36.70 -3.61
C THR A 16 -0.04 -35.56 -3.61
N GLN A 17 -0.18 -34.63 -4.54
CA GLN A 17 0.65 -33.44 -4.54
C GLN A 17 0.29 -32.59 -3.30
N PRO A 18 1.28 -32.13 -2.52
CA PRO A 18 1.00 -31.20 -1.43
C PRO A 18 0.40 -29.92 -2.03
N ILE A 19 -0.79 -29.55 -1.56
CA ILE A 19 -1.38 -28.24 -1.86
C ILE A 19 -0.46 -27.21 -1.21
N ILE A 20 0.43 -26.61 -2.00
CA ILE A 20 1.20 -25.46 -1.56
C ILE A 20 0.20 -24.31 -1.43
N ASN A 21 -0.25 -24.08 -0.19
CA ASN A 21 -1.05 -22.93 0.14
C ASN A 21 -0.12 -21.70 0.02
N CYS A 22 -0.03 -21.15 -1.19
CA CYS A 22 0.63 -19.87 -1.40
C CYS A 22 -0.17 -18.80 -0.65
N LYS A 23 0.23 -18.52 0.58
CA LYS A 23 -0.25 -17.32 1.27
C LYS A 23 0.01 -16.14 0.33
N GLU A 24 -1.06 -15.48 -0.10
CA GLU A 24 -0.95 -14.34 -1.00
C GLU A 24 -0.05 -13.29 -0.35
N VAL A 25 1.09 -13.02 -0.96
CA VAL A 25 2.05 -12.04 -0.42
C VAL A 25 1.44 -10.65 -0.65
N ILE A 26 1.10 -9.96 0.44
CA ILE A 26 0.60 -8.59 0.38
C ILE A 26 1.69 -7.70 -0.24
N LYS A 27 1.40 -7.10 -1.39
CA LYS A 27 2.30 -6.10 -1.96
C LYS A 27 2.41 -4.93 -0.99
N PRO A 28 3.62 -4.54 -0.55
CA PRO A 28 3.78 -3.56 0.52
C PRO A 28 3.38 -2.14 0.10
N TYR A 29 3.42 -1.83 -1.20
CA TYR A 29 3.14 -0.50 -1.72
C TYR A 29 1.96 -0.50 -2.68
N GLU A 30 1.24 0.63 -2.70
CA GLU A 30 0.29 0.99 -3.75
C GLU A 30 0.86 2.15 -4.56
N ASP A 31 0.73 2.02 -5.88
CA ASP A 31 1.20 3.00 -6.85
C ASP A 31 0.05 3.51 -7.71
N PHE A 32 0.02 4.83 -7.95
CA PHE A 32 -0.93 5.48 -8.83
C PHE A 32 -0.20 6.45 -9.75
N GLN A 33 -0.67 6.57 -10.97
CA GLN A 33 -0.26 7.62 -11.88
C GLN A 33 -1.34 8.70 -11.91
N SER A 34 -0.95 9.95 -11.68
CA SER A 34 -1.82 11.11 -11.77
C SER A 34 -1.87 11.64 -13.21
N PRO A 35 -3.04 12.00 -13.73
CA PRO A 35 -3.17 12.73 -14.99
C PRO A 35 -2.95 14.24 -14.82
N LEU A 36 -2.84 14.74 -13.59
CA LEU A 36 -2.67 16.15 -13.26
C LEU A 36 -1.17 16.50 -13.20
N ALA A 37 -0.86 17.78 -13.32
CA ALA A 37 0.47 18.30 -13.05
C ALA A 37 0.87 18.07 -11.57
N PHE A 38 2.16 18.15 -11.27
CA PHE A 38 2.68 17.81 -9.94
C PHE A 38 2.01 18.63 -8.83
N GLU A 39 2.04 19.95 -8.92
CA GLU A 39 1.45 20.85 -7.92
C GLU A 39 -0.07 20.68 -7.79
N GLU A 40 -0.75 20.46 -8.91
CA GLU A 40 -2.19 20.19 -8.93
C GLU A 40 -2.50 18.86 -8.22
N THR A 41 -1.66 17.85 -8.41
CA THR A 41 -1.81 16.54 -7.74
C THR A 41 -1.67 16.69 -6.23
N VAL A 42 -0.65 17.43 -5.77
CA VAL A 42 -0.43 17.70 -4.34
C VAL A 42 -1.63 18.45 -3.76
N ALA A 43 -2.06 19.53 -4.40
CA ALA A 43 -3.20 20.33 -3.93
C ALA A 43 -4.51 19.54 -3.91
N ALA A 44 -4.78 18.73 -4.93
CA ALA A 44 -5.98 17.91 -5.01
C ALA A 44 -6.01 16.83 -3.90
N LEU A 45 -4.88 16.19 -3.63
CA LEU A 45 -4.74 15.24 -2.52
C LEU A 45 -4.99 15.91 -1.17
N GLN A 46 -4.31 17.03 -0.89
CA GLN A 46 -4.49 17.77 0.36
C GLN A 46 -5.93 18.19 0.57
N LYS A 47 -6.60 18.73 -0.46
CA LYS A 47 -8.01 19.10 -0.42
C LYS A 47 -8.91 17.90 -0.10
N THR A 48 -8.69 16.78 -0.78
CA THR A 48 -9.50 15.57 -0.61
C THR A 48 -9.32 14.99 0.80
N LEU A 49 -8.08 14.84 1.27
CA LEU A 49 -7.77 14.31 2.60
C LEU A 49 -8.44 15.17 3.70
N ASN A 50 -8.26 16.50 3.64
CA ASN A 50 -8.87 17.42 4.61
C ASN A 50 -10.40 17.34 4.60
N SER A 51 -11.03 17.28 3.41
CA SER A 51 -12.50 17.18 3.29
C SER A 51 -13.09 15.90 3.89
N LYS A 52 -12.26 14.86 4.04
CA LYS A 52 -12.64 13.56 4.62
C LYS A 52 -12.16 13.37 6.06
N GLY A 53 -11.67 14.43 6.70
CA GLY A 53 -11.26 14.43 8.11
C GLY A 53 -9.95 13.67 8.35
N ILE A 54 -9.12 13.51 7.32
CA ILE A 54 -7.75 13.01 7.47
C ILE A 54 -6.84 14.18 7.80
N THR A 55 -6.13 14.09 8.91
CA THR A 55 -5.19 15.13 9.34
C THR A 55 -3.91 15.03 8.52
N ILE A 56 -3.46 16.16 7.97
CA ILE A 56 -2.13 16.31 7.39
C ILE A 56 -1.25 16.91 8.49
N PHE A 57 -0.35 16.09 9.05
CA PHE A 57 0.57 16.51 10.13
C PHE A 57 1.74 17.32 9.61
N ALA A 58 2.23 16.98 8.40
CA ALA A 58 3.32 17.69 7.75
C ALA A 58 3.27 17.51 6.22
N THR A 59 3.83 18.49 5.52
CA THR A 59 4.15 18.45 4.09
C THR A 59 5.65 18.66 3.95
N ILE A 60 6.36 17.72 3.35
CA ILE A 60 7.82 17.76 3.19
C ILE A 60 8.12 17.85 1.70
N GLU A 61 8.58 19.01 1.26
CA GLU A 61 8.91 19.31 -0.15
C GLU A 61 10.41 19.08 -0.38
N HIS A 62 10.79 17.86 -0.73
CA HIS A 62 12.20 17.47 -0.88
C HIS A 62 12.93 18.27 -1.95
N HIS A 63 12.29 18.55 -3.08
CA HIS A 63 12.88 19.35 -4.17
C HIS A 63 13.20 20.78 -3.71
N LYS A 64 12.32 21.42 -2.92
CA LYS A 64 12.60 22.75 -2.36
C LYS A 64 13.70 22.72 -1.31
N ALA A 65 13.77 21.65 -0.51
CA ALA A 65 14.87 21.48 0.44
C ALA A 65 16.22 21.28 -0.29
N ALA A 66 16.25 20.59 -1.41
CA ALA A 66 17.43 20.45 -2.25
C ALA A 66 17.86 21.80 -2.84
N GLU A 67 16.93 22.57 -3.39
CA GLU A 67 17.19 23.91 -3.92
C GLU A 67 17.81 24.83 -2.86
N ALA A 68 17.34 24.75 -1.62
CA ALA A 68 17.85 25.57 -0.51
C ALA A 68 19.33 25.32 -0.19
N VAL A 69 19.88 24.17 -0.59
CA VAL A 69 21.30 23.81 -0.39
C VAL A 69 22.09 23.79 -1.71
N GLY A 70 21.51 24.35 -2.79
CA GLY A 70 22.15 24.46 -4.10
C GLY A 70 22.12 23.19 -4.95
N GLU A 71 21.33 22.20 -4.55
CA GLU A 71 21.15 20.94 -5.28
C GLU A 71 19.87 20.98 -6.13
N SER A 72 19.79 20.09 -7.12
CA SER A 72 18.64 19.96 -8.03
C SER A 72 18.12 18.54 -8.03
N MET A 73 16.80 18.39 -7.92
CA MET A 73 16.13 17.10 -8.06
C MET A 73 14.75 17.27 -8.70
N SER A 74 14.21 16.19 -9.27
CA SER A 74 12.82 16.16 -9.76
C SER A 74 11.84 16.46 -8.62
N PRO A 75 10.67 17.06 -8.91
CA PRO A 75 9.63 17.32 -7.92
C PRO A 75 9.30 16.08 -7.07
N ALA A 76 9.36 16.25 -5.76
CA ALA A 76 9.01 15.20 -4.79
C ALA A 76 8.49 15.84 -3.51
N THR A 77 7.29 15.44 -3.09
CA THR A 77 6.64 15.89 -1.85
C THR A 77 6.10 14.68 -1.08
N VAL A 78 6.33 14.66 0.23
CA VAL A 78 5.73 13.68 1.14
C VAL A 78 4.68 14.36 2.00
N LEU A 79 3.47 13.83 1.97
CA LEU A 79 2.40 14.18 2.92
C LEU A 79 2.42 13.16 4.07
N ILE A 80 2.56 13.65 5.30
CA ILE A 80 2.45 12.85 6.52
C ILE A 80 1.00 12.96 7.00
N VAL A 81 0.25 11.84 6.90
CA VAL A 81 -1.21 11.87 7.08
C VAL A 81 -1.71 10.79 8.03
N GLY A 82 -2.81 11.05 8.71
CA GLY A 82 -3.41 10.04 9.56
C GLY A 82 -4.73 10.48 10.20
N ASN A 83 -5.36 9.48 10.84
CA ASN A 83 -6.51 9.71 11.70
C ASN A 83 -6.23 9.04 13.06
N PRO A 84 -5.99 9.82 14.14
CA PRO A 84 -5.68 9.28 15.46
C PRO A 84 -6.71 8.28 15.99
N LYS A 85 -8.01 8.48 15.70
CA LYS A 85 -9.07 7.56 16.14
C LYS A 85 -8.91 6.15 15.57
N VAL A 86 -8.32 6.04 14.38
CA VAL A 86 -8.19 4.74 13.68
C VAL A 86 -6.83 4.11 13.97
N GLY A 87 -5.75 4.90 13.93
CA GLY A 87 -4.39 4.42 14.16
C GLY A 87 -4.15 3.93 15.60
N THR A 88 -4.83 4.52 16.58
CA THR A 88 -4.67 4.16 17.99
C THR A 88 -4.94 2.68 18.26
N ALA A 89 -5.99 2.10 17.68
CA ALA A 89 -6.32 0.68 17.89
C ALA A 89 -5.20 -0.28 17.45
N LEU A 90 -4.51 0.05 16.35
CA LEU A 90 -3.37 -0.72 15.86
C LEU A 90 -2.17 -0.59 16.81
N MET A 91 -1.86 0.62 17.28
CA MET A 91 -0.76 0.88 18.20
C MET A 91 -1.01 0.33 19.61
N GLN A 92 -2.27 0.22 20.04
CA GLN A 92 -2.62 -0.44 21.31
C GLN A 92 -2.37 -1.94 21.26
N GLU A 93 -2.55 -2.58 20.10
CA GLU A 93 -2.24 -4.01 19.93
C GLU A 93 -0.72 -4.25 19.88
N ASN A 94 0.03 -3.40 19.17
CA ASN A 94 1.50 -3.45 19.17
C ASN A 94 2.08 -2.02 19.11
N PRO A 95 2.64 -1.50 20.20
CA PRO A 95 3.18 -0.13 20.27
C PRO A 95 4.38 0.10 19.33
N LEU A 96 5.11 -0.93 18.91
CA LEU A 96 6.22 -0.79 17.98
C LEU A 96 5.77 -0.31 16.61
N LEU A 97 4.51 -0.55 16.24
CA LEU A 97 3.91 -0.06 14.99
C LEU A 97 3.88 1.47 14.92
N ALA A 98 3.96 2.16 16.06
CA ALA A 98 3.95 3.62 16.10
C ALA A 98 5.10 4.28 15.30
N ILE A 99 6.22 3.56 15.07
CA ILE A 99 7.34 4.08 14.26
C ILE A 99 6.98 4.20 12.77
N GLU A 100 6.03 3.41 12.31
CA GLU A 100 5.57 3.42 10.91
C GLU A 100 4.46 4.45 10.67
N LEU A 101 3.79 4.87 11.72
CA LEU A 101 2.72 5.86 11.67
C LEU A 101 3.23 7.27 12.06
N PRO A 102 2.62 8.35 11.55
CA PRO A 102 1.53 8.41 10.56
C PRO A 102 1.92 7.92 9.16
N LEU A 103 0.92 7.63 8.31
CA LEU A 103 1.13 7.19 6.94
C LEU A 103 1.84 8.26 6.12
N LYS A 104 2.74 7.85 5.25
CA LYS A 104 3.48 8.70 4.33
C LYS A 104 2.97 8.48 2.91
N ILE A 105 2.53 9.56 2.25
CA ILE A 105 2.14 9.54 0.83
C ILE A 105 3.19 10.33 0.07
N LEU A 106 3.95 9.66 -0.78
CA LEU A 106 4.92 10.29 -1.68
C LEU A 106 4.23 10.64 -3.00
N ILE A 107 4.32 11.91 -3.40
CA ILE A 107 4.01 12.39 -4.74
C ILE A 107 5.34 12.74 -5.38
N TYR A 108 5.62 12.22 -6.58
CA TYR A 108 6.90 12.46 -7.24
C TYR A 108 6.76 12.46 -8.76
N GLU A 109 7.64 13.22 -9.42
CA GLU A 109 7.76 13.20 -10.86
C GLU A 109 8.93 12.33 -11.29
N LYS A 110 8.67 11.42 -12.22
CA LYS A 110 9.67 10.59 -12.88
C LYS A 110 9.34 10.50 -14.36
N GLU A 111 10.33 10.82 -15.24
CA GLU A 111 10.17 10.72 -16.69
C GLU A 111 8.94 11.49 -17.20
N LYS A 112 8.73 12.71 -16.68
CA LYS A 112 7.56 13.58 -16.96
C LYS A 112 6.21 12.99 -16.55
N THR A 113 6.21 11.97 -15.72
CA THR A 113 5.00 11.33 -15.20
C THR A 113 4.90 11.60 -13.71
N VAL A 114 3.75 12.09 -13.27
CA VAL A 114 3.46 12.29 -11.85
C VAL A 114 2.91 11.00 -11.25
N ASN A 115 3.56 10.54 -10.20
CA ASN A 115 3.25 9.30 -9.52
C ASN A 115 2.94 9.55 -8.04
N ILE A 116 2.10 8.69 -7.47
CA ILE A 116 1.74 8.70 -6.05
C ILE A 116 2.03 7.30 -5.52
N ARG A 117 2.74 7.21 -4.39
CA ARG A 117 3.05 5.95 -3.72
C ARG A 117 2.81 6.07 -2.21
N TYR A 118 2.27 5.02 -1.62
CA TYR A 118 2.26 4.86 -0.17
C TYR A 118 2.43 3.39 0.23
N GLU A 119 2.94 3.15 1.44
CA GLU A 119 3.01 1.81 2.02
C GLU A 119 1.67 1.43 2.63
N LYS A 120 1.16 0.24 2.30
CA LYS A 120 -0.10 -0.26 2.82
C LYS A 120 -0.01 -0.56 4.31
N ILE A 121 -1.02 -0.11 5.05
CA ILE A 121 -1.10 -0.38 6.49
C ILE A 121 -1.30 -1.88 6.76
N SER A 122 -1.97 -2.63 5.87
CA SER A 122 -2.10 -4.08 5.99
C SER A 122 -0.75 -4.79 5.91
N ALA A 123 0.15 -4.35 5.03
CA ALA A 123 1.51 -4.91 4.94
C ALA A 123 2.33 -4.59 6.20
N THR A 124 2.23 -3.36 6.69
CA THR A 124 2.84 -2.96 7.97
C THR A 124 2.25 -3.76 9.13
N ALA A 125 0.93 -3.91 9.20
CA ALA A 125 0.25 -4.69 10.24
C ALA A 125 0.70 -6.16 10.24
N GLU A 126 0.91 -6.77 9.08
CA GLU A 126 1.47 -8.12 8.97
C GLU A 126 2.89 -8.20 9.52
N LYS A 127 3.76 -7.23 9.17
CA LYS A 127 5.15 -7.10 9.68
C LYS A 127 5.21 -7.04 11.20
N TYR A 128 4.25 -6.34 11.83
CA TYR A 128 4.16 -6.17 13.28
C TYR A 128 3.22 -7.18 13.97
N ASN A 129 2.79 -8.23 13.27
CA ASN A 129 1.93 -9.31 13.79
C ASN A 129 0.61 -8.79 14.39
N ILE A 130 0.03 -7.75 13.83
CA ILE A 130 -1.31 -7.28 14.19
C ILE A 130 -2.33 -8.33 13.73
N LYS A 131 -3.14 -8.85 14.64
CA LYS A 131 -4.13 -9.90 14.37
C LYS A 131 -5.56 -9.45 14.63
N GLN A 132 -5.82 -8.86 15.80
CA GLN A 132 -7.16 -8.45 16.22
C GLN A 132 -7.68 -7.29 15.38
N ASN A 133 -6.81 -6.33 15.04
CA ASN A 133 -7.14 -5.13 14.28
C ASN A 133 -6.70 -5.21 12.80
N PHE A 134 -6.35 -6.39 12.28
CA PHE A 134 -5.91 -6.53 10.89
C PHE A 134 -6.96 -6.04 9.90
N GLY A 135 -8.24 -6.37 10.10
CA GLY A 135 -9.34 -5.85 9.28
C GLY A 135 -9.51 -4.32 9.32
N THR A 136 -9.01 -3.66 10.38
CA THR A 136 -8.92 -2.20 10.43
C THR A 136 -7.83 -1.69 9.48
N ALA A 137 -6.69 -2.34 9.43
CA ALA A 137 -5.60 -2.01 8.50
C ALA A 137 -6.07 -2.12 7.03
N GLU A 138 -6.76 -3.18 6.67
CA GLU A 138 -7.34 -3.37 5.32
C GLU A 138 -8.37 -2.29 4.95
N LYS A 139 -9.21 -1.87 5.92
CA LYS A 139 -10.16 -0.76 5.72
C LYS A 139 -9.45 0.57 5.48
N ILE A 140 -8.34 0.82 6.18
CA ILE A 140 -7.50 2.00 5.95
C ILE A 140 -6.97 2.00 4.52
N ASP A 141 -6.42 0.88 4.06
CA ASP A 141 -5.89 0.75 2.69
C ASP A 141 -6.97 1.00 1.65
N THR A 142 -8.14 0.37 1.82
CA THR A 142 -9.29 0.57 0.93
C THR A 142 -9.72 2.04 0.87
N ALA A 143 -9.84 2.68 2.04
CA ALA A 143 -10.21 4.09 2.12
C ALA A 143 -9.16 4.98 1.45
N MET A 144 -7.87 4.72 1.68
CA MET A 144 -6.77 5.50 1.10
C MET A 144 -6.74 5.37 -0.42
N GLN A 145 -6.91 4.16 -0.97
CA GLN A 145 -7.03 3.95 -2.41
C GLN A 145 -8.17 4.76 -3.03
N GLN A 146 -9.35 4.75 -2.38
CA GLN A 146 -10.52 5.51 -2.84
C GLN A 146 -10.25 7.02 -2.80
N LEU A 147 -9.65 7.53 -1.73
CA LEU A 147 -9.33 8.95 -1.58
C LEU A 147 -8.32 9.42 -2.64
N ILE A 148 -7.29 8.64 -2.91
CA ILE A 148 -6.31 8.97 -3.95
C ILE A 148 -6.98 8.96 -5.33
N LYS A 149 -7.75 7.93 -5.68
CA LYS A 149 -8.46 7.84 -6.96
C LYS A 149 -9.45 8.99 -7.15
N LEU A 150 -10.14 9.39 -6.08
CA LEU A 150 -11.06 10.53 -6.09
C LEU A 150 -10.31 11.85 -6.36
N SER A 151 -9.18 12.07 -5.67
CA SER A 151 -8.39 13.30 -5.80
C SER A 151 -7.84 13.54 -7.19
N ILE A 152 -7.48 12.47 -7.91
CA ILE A 152 -6.93 12.54 -9.28
C ILE A 152 -8.00 12.31 -10.37
N GLY A 153 -9.28 12.39 -10.02
CA GLY A 153 -10.40 12.29 -10.98
C GLY A 153 -10.63 10.89 -11.57
N LYS A 154 -10.06 9.84 -10.98
CA LYS A 154 -10.28 8.43 -11.41
C LYS A 154 -11.55 7.79 -10.80
N LEU A 155 -12.22 8.47 -9.87
CA LEU A 155 -13.54 8.15 -9.35
C LEU A 155 -14.41 9.40 -9.42
N LYS A 156 -15.69 9.22 -9.72
CA LYS A 156 -16.71 10.26 -9.58
C LYS A 156 -17.19 10.29 -8.12
N ASN A 157 -17.52 11.48 -7.61
CA ASN A 157 -18.17 11.66 -6.31
C ASN A 157 -19.52 10.93 -6.25
#